data_e36dea32fa99606580f0a6eff58eabce
#
_entry.id   e36dea32fa99606580f0a6eff58eabce
#
_cell.length_a   1.000
_cell.length_b   1.000
_cell.length_c   1.000
_cell.angle_alpha   90.00
_cell.angle_beta   90.00
_cell.angle_gamma   90.00
#
_symmetry.space_group_name_H-M   'P 1'
#
loop_
_entity.id
_entity.type
_entity.pdbx_description
1 polymer ?
#
loop_
_entity_poly.entity_id
_entity_poly.type
_entity_poly.pdbx_seq_one_letter_code
_entity_poly.pdbx_strand_id
1 'polypeptide(L)'
;MMENVKILFVDDDINMLNTGEDILVNAGFEVSLAKSGEQAVKLLKKGVRCDLVLLDIDMPGMDGYETFSAIREIPGYENTPIMFLTGMDAPDFEIKGLEMGAADYISKPFIKDVLIARVRNQARKLVRSTPEDKYNAEELKKFEEALTPSELTIAKLVADGFSNQEIAEKTNYSYGYVKKVVSVILDKMYLKNRVEIRSRLKND
;
A
#
# COMPACT_ATOMS: atom_id res chain seq x y z
N MET A 1 5.97 -9.99 -15.08
CA MET A 1 6.90 -10.59 -14.09
C MET A 1 6.63 -9.83 -12.80
N MET A 2 6.34 -10.50 -11.69
CA MET A 2 6.26 -9.81 -10.38
C MET A 2 7.68 -9.34 -10.07
N GLU A 3 7.91 -8.03 -10.07
CA GLU A 3 9.14 -7.45 -9.57
C GLU A 3 9.34 -7.90 -8.11
N ASN A 4 10.58 -8.17 -7.72
CA ASN A 4 11.00 -8.69 -6.43
C ASN A 4 10.42 -7.88 -5.26
N VAL A 5 9.27 -8.30 -4.76
CA VAL A 5 8.67 -7.70 -3.56
C VAL A 5 9.54 -8.04 -2.36
N LYS A 6 9.95 -7.00 -1.63
CA LYS A 6 10.85 -7.10 -0.48
C LYS A 6 10.03 -7.16 0.80
N ILE A 7 10.22 -8.24 1.54
CA ILE A 7 9.49 -8.51 2.79
C ILE A 7 10.44 -8.36 3.97
N LEU A 8 10.05 -7.60 4.98
CA LEU A 8 10.67 -7.65 6.29
C LEU A 8 9.84 -8.60 7.16
N PHE A 9 10.44 -9.72 7.57
CA PHE A 9 9.81 -10.68 8.45
C PHE A 9 10.37 -10.52 9.86
N VAL A 10 9.50 -10.27 10.82
CA VAL A 10 9.82 -9.95 12.22
C VAL A 10 9.16 -10.95 13.15
N ASP A 11 9.97 -11.70 13.89
CA ASP A 11 9.52 -12.72 14.83
C ASP A 11 10.70 -13.05 15.78
N ASP A 12 10.45 -13.26 17.06
CA ASP A 12 11.52 -13.61 18.00
C ASP A 12 11.89 -15.11 17.96
N ASP A 13 10.99 -15.97 17.44
CA ASP A 13 11.28 -17.38 17.22
C ASP A 13 12.09 -17.59 15.92
N ILE A 14 13.35 -17.99 16.09
CA ILE A 14 14.27 -18.28 14.99
C ILE A 14 13.78 -19.38 14.05
N ASN A 15 13.03 -20.38 14.57
CA ASN A 15 12.51 -21.45 13.76
C ASN A 15 11.36 -20.96 12.88
N MET A 16 10.54 -20.04 13.40
CA MET A 16 9.49 -19.36 12.66
C MET A 16 10.08 -18.49 11.53
N LEU A 17 11.12 -17.71 11.85
CA LEU A 17 11.84 -16.92 10.85
C LEU A 17 12.41 -17.78 9.73
N ASN A 18 13.16 -18.85 10.05
CA ASN A 18 13.75 -19.74 9.05
C ASN A 18 12.68 -20.43 8.20
N THR A 19 11.62 -20.93 8.81
CA THR A 19 10.52 -21.60 8.09
C THR A 19 9.81 -20.64 7.16
N GLY A 20 9.50 -19.44 7.63
CA GLY A 20 8.83 -18.42 6.84
C GLY A 20 9.71 -17.88 5.73
N GLU A 21 11.01 -17.68 5.97
CA GLU A 21 11.98 -17.30 4.94
C GLU A 21 12.01 -18.32 3.81
N ASP A 22 12.17 -19.61 4.14
CA ASP A 22 12.18 -20.69 3.15
C ASP A 22 10.90 -20.70 2.29
N ILE A 23 9.74 -20.53 2.92
CA ILE A 23 8.45 -20.50 2.22
C ILE A 23 8.40 -19.30 1.26
N LEU A 24 8.78 -18.12 1.72
CA LEU A 24 8.65 -16.88 0.97
C LEU A 24 9.69 -16.75 -0.15
N VAL A 25 10.94 -17.13 0.12
CA VAL A 25 12.02 -17.17 -0.89
C VAL A 25 11.68 -18.15 -2.01
N ASN A 26 11.21 -19.36 -1.67
CA ASN A 26 10.74 -20.34 -2.65
C ASN A 26 9.51 -19.86 -3.46
N ALA A 27 8.75 -18.92 -2.93
CA ALA A 27 7.63 -18.28 -3.62
C ALA A 27 8.05 -17.08 -4.51
N GLY A 28 9.35 -16.71 -4.51
CA GLY A 28 9.95 -15.67 -5.35
C GLY A 28 10.03 -14.29 -4.70
N PHE A 29 9.95 -14.19 -3.37
CA PHE A 29 10.11 -12.94 -2.63
C PHE A 29 11.55 -12.75 -2.15
N GLU A 30 11.99 -11.49 -2.00
CA GLU A 30 13.19 -11.15 -1.24
C GLU A 30 12.81 -10.96 0.24
N VAL A 31 13.53 -11.64 1.14
CA VAL A 31 13.20 -11.60 2.58
C VAL A 31 14.38 -11.05 3.38
N SER A 32 14.06 -10.12 4.28
CA SER A 32 14.96 -9.65 5.33
C SER A 32 14.37 -10.07 6.68
N LEU A 33 15.20 -10.51 7.61
CA LEU A 33 14.78 -11.01 8.90
C LEU A 33 15.13 -10.04 10.04
N ALA A 34 14.23 -9.92 11.02
CA ALA A 34 14.48 -9.24 12.28
C ALA A 34 13.95 -10.11 13.44
N LYS A 35 14.75 -10.20 14.51
CA LYS A 35 14.44 -11.04 15.69
C LYS A 35 13.78 -10.26 16.82
N SER A 36 13.44 -9.00 16.61
CA SER A 36 12.70 -8.16 17.55
C SER A 36 12.17 -6.90 16.85
N GLY A 37 11.23 -6.21 17.49
CA GLY A 37 10.71 -4.94 17.03
C GLY A 37 11.79 -3.87 16.91
N GLU A 38 12.69 -3.77 17.88
CA GLU A 38 13.80 -2.81 17.87
C GLU A 38 14.76 -3.05 16.70
N GLN A 39 15.02 -4.34 16.39
CA GLN A 39 15.84 -4.69 15.25
C GLN A 39 15.15 -4.30 13.93
N ALA A 40 13.85 -4.55 13.79
CA ALA A 40 13.07 -4.17 12.63
C ALA A 40 13.13 -2.65 12.40
N VAL A 41 12.82 -1.86 13.42
CA VAL A 41 12.89 -0.39 13.38
C VAL A 41 14.31 0.09 13.02
N LYS A 42 15.34 -0.52 13.58
CA LYS A 42 16.72 -0.18 13.27
C LYS A 42 17.12 -0.48 11.83
N LEU A 43 16.66 -1.60 11.26
CA LEU A 43 16.91 -1.95 9.85
C LEU A 43 16.25 -0.93 8.92
N LEU A 44 14.99 -0.58 9.16
CA LEU A 44 14.26 0.39 8.35
C LEU A 44 14.87 1.80 8.43
N LYS A 45 15.26 2.25 9.62
CA LYS A 45 15.98 3.53 9.82
C LYS A 45 17.36 3.57 9.13
N LYS A 46 17.98 2.41 8.89
CA LYS A 46 19.21 2.29 8.09
C LYS A 46 18.97 2.23 6.58
N GLY A 47 17.72 2.31 6.13
CA GLY A 47 17.36 2.33 4.72
C GLY A 47 17.22 0.95 4.07
N VAL A 48 17.05 -0.12 4.86
CA VAL A 48 16.67 -1.44 4.30
C VAL A 48 15.31 -1.32 3.65
N ARG A 49 15.28 -1.48 2.32
CA ARG A 49 14.03 -1.37 1.54
C ARG A 49 13.09 -2.53 1.87
N CYS A 50 11.85 -2.18 2.14
CA CYS A 50 10.79 -3.12 2.47
C CYS A 50 9.47 -2.65 1.85
N ASP A 51 8.82 -3.54 1.12
CA ASP A 51 7.53 -3.29 0.47
C ASP A 51 6.36 -3.84 1.32
N LEU A 52 6.63 -4.80 2.19
CA LEU A 52 5.66 -5.46 3.06
C LEU A 52 6.35 -5.90 4.35
N VAL A 53 5.69 -5.73 5.50
CA VAL A 53 6.15 -6.25 6.78
C VAL A 53 5.24 -7.39 7.22
N LEU A 54 5.84 -8.54 7.60
CA LEU A 54 5.21 -9.59 8.38
C LEU A 54 5.69 -9.42 9.82
N LEU A 55 4.80 -9.25 10.77
CA LEU A 55 5.14 -8.82 12.12
C LEU A 55 4.45 -9.68 13.15
N ASP A 56 5.24 -10.37 13.94
CA ASP A 56 4.71 -11.07 15.11
C ASP A 56 4.20 -10.08 16.17
N ILE A 57 3.10 -10.44 16.82
CA ILE A 57 2.51 -9.64 17.90
C ILE A 57 3.22 -9.92 19.21
N ASP A 58 3.44 -11.20 19.53
CA ASP A 58 3.93 -11.66 20.83
C ASP A 58 5.46 -11.75 20.86
N MET A 59 6.11 -10.59 20.96
CA MET A 59 7.57 -10.51 21.07
C MET A 59 7.98 -9.91 22.42
N PRO A 60 9.08 -10.38 23.03
CA PRO A 60 9.62 -9.77 24.23
C PRO A 60 10.21 -8.39 23.97
N GLY A 61 10.08 -7.48 24.93
CA GLY A 61 10.54 -6.08 24.80
C GLY A 61 9.53 -5.24 24.05
N MET A 62 9.83 -4.86 22.82
CA MET A 62 8.92 -4.14 21.94
C MET A 62 7.97 -5.11 21.24
N ASP A 63 6.70 -5.11 21.63
CA ASP A 63 5.67 -5.95 21.03
C ASP A 63 5.34 -5.56 19.58
N GLY A 64 4.49 -6.36 18.91
CA GLY A 64 4.11 -6.11 17.53
C GLY A 64 3.33 -4.80 17.34
N TYR A 65 2.52 -4.38 18.30
CA TYR A 65 1.75 -3.15 18.20
C TYR A 65 2.62 -1.90 18.39
N GLU A 66 3.55 -1.96 19.33
CA GLU A 66 4.57 -0.92 19.53
C GLU A 66 5.48 -0.81 18.31
N THR A 67 5.89 -1.96 17.75
CA THR A 67 6.69 -2.04 16.52
C THR A 67 5.93 -1.45 15.34
N PHE A 68 4.66 -1.77 15.18
CA PHE A 68 3.78 -1.21 14.15
C PHE A 68 3.76 0.32 14.23
N SER A 69 3.51 0.85 15.42
CA SER A 69 3.46 2.31 15.65
C SER A 69 4.79 2.97 15.34
N ALA A 70 5.89 2.37 15.80
CA ALA A 70 7.23 2.88 15.54
C ALA A 70 7.63 2.85 14.05
N ILE A 71 7.18 1.84 13.28
CA ILE A 71 7.40 1.79 11.81
C ILE A 71 6.63 2.91 11.11
N ARG A 72 5.40 3.20 11.52
CA ARG A 72 4.57 4.28 10.96
C ARG A 72 5.19 5.67 11.10
N GLU A 73 6.05 5.86 12.10
CA GLU A 73 6.78 7.11 12.32
C GLU A 73 8.06 7.25 11.47
N ILE A 74 8.48 6.20 10.77
CA ILE A 74 9.70 6.24 9.94
C ILE A 74 9.36 6.85 8.57
N PRO A 75 10.02 7.96 8.16
CA PRO A 75 9.80 8.56 6.84
C PRO A 75 9.97 7.56 5.70
N GLY A 76 8.93 7.45 4.87
CA GLY A 76 8.86 6.52 3.73
C GLY A 76 8.23 5.16 4.03
N TYR A 77 7.87 4.88 5.29
CA TYR A 77 7.19 3.62 5.69
C TYR A 77 5.79 3.84 6.28
N GLU A 78 5.28 5.07 6.26
CA GLU A 78 3.99 5.46 6.82
C GLU A 78 2.82 4.63 6.26
N ASN A 79 2.92 4.25 4.98
CA ASN A 79 1.90 3.50 4.25
C ASN A 79 2.31 2.07 3.89
N THR A 80 3.48 1.61 4.33
CA THR A 80 3.94 0.25 4.06
C THR A 80 2.95 -0.75 4.66
N PRO A 81 2.39 -1.70 3.89
CA PRO A 81 1.48 -2.68 4.44
C PRO A 81 2.18 -3.55 5.48
N ILE A 82 1.55 -3.65 6.65
CA ILE A 82 1.99 -4.50 7.76
C ILE A 82 0.92 -5.55 8.00
N MET A 83 1.31 -6.82 7.95
CA MET A 83 0.46 -7.96 8.24
C MET A 83 0.91 -8.54 9.57
N PHE A 84 0.00 -8.68 10.51
CA PHE A 84 0.32 -9.31 11.78
C PHE A 84 0.33 -10.84 11.68
N LEU A 85 1.27 -11.45 12.40
CA LEU A 85 1.29 -12.86 12.68
C LEU A 85 0.86 -13.05 14.14
N THR A 86 -0.09 -13.92 14.41
CA THR A 86 -0.60 -14.11 15.78
C THR A 86 -0.75 -15.59 16.12
N GLY A 87 -0.32 -15.97 17.29
CA GLY A 87 -0.57 -17.31 17.86
C GLY A 87 -1.89 -17.43 18.61
N MET A 88 -2.64 -16.34 18.76
CA MET A 88 -3.84 -16.31 19.57
C MET A 88 -5.10 -16.22 18.71
N ASP A 89 -6.02 -17.18 18.93
CA ASP A 89 -7.37 -17.20 18.35
C ASP A 89 -8.33 -16.22 19.07
N ALA A 90 -7.83 -15.13 19.64
CA ALA A 90 -8.67 -14.20 20.38
C ALA A 90 -9.14 -13.07 19.46
N PRO A 91 -10.45 -12.93 19.22
CA PRO A 91 -11.04 -11.90 18.34
C PRO A 91 -10.63 -10.46 18.71
N ASP A 92 -10.32 -10.22 19.97
CA ASP A 92 -9.96 -8.89 20.48
C ASP A 92 -8.63 -8.38 19.91
N PHE A 93 -7.70 -9.26 19.59
CA PHE A 93 -6.40 -8.87 18.99
C PHE A 93 -6.53 -8.53 17.50
N GLU A 94 -7.39 -9.26 16.77
CA GLU A 94 -7.71 -8.93 15.37
C GLU A 94 -8.39 -7.56 15.26
N ILE A 95 -9.34 -7.28 16.15
CA ILE A 95 -10.07 -5.99 16.18
C ILE A 95 -9.11 -4.84 16.40
N LYS A 96 -8.25 -4.94 17.44
CA LYS A 96 -7.27 -3.88 17.78
C LYS A 96 -6.36 -3.54 16.60
N GLY A 97 -5.83 -4.52 15.92
CA GLY A 97 -4.90 -4.24 14.84
C GLY A 97 -5.60 -3.79 13.56
N LEU A 98 -6.84 -4.23 13.28
CA LEU A 98 -7.65 -3.66 12.18
C LEU A 98 -7.93 -2.17 12.43
N GLU A 99 -8.26 -1.79 13.66
CA GLU A 99 -8.42 -0.39 14.07
C GLU A 99 -7.14 0.43 13.91
N MET A 100 -5.96 -0.19 14.10
CA MET A 100 -4.65 0.42 13.86
C MET A 100 -4.29 0.55 12.37
N GLY A 101 -5.06 -0.07 11.47
CA GLY A 101 -4.80 -0.03 10.03
C GLY A 101 -3.83 -1.10 9.54
N ALA A 102 -3.81 -2.28 10.18
CA ALA A 102 -3.10 -3.44 9.65
C ALA A 102 -3.66 -3.87 8.29
N ALA A 103 -2.78 -4.33 7.41
CA ALA A 103 -3.17 -4.74 6.07
C ALA A 103 -3.85 -6.11 6.04
N ASP A 104 -3.50 -7.02 6.95
CA ASP A 104 -4.08 -8.35 7.10
C ASP A 104 -3.59 -9.01 8.40
N TYR A 105 -4.13 -10.21 8.71
CA TYR A 105 -3.76 -11.08 9.83
C TYR A 105 -3.50 -12.50 9.34
N ILE A 106 -2.52 -13.17 9.95
CA ILE A 106 -2.21 -14.56 9.68
C ILE A 106 -2.03 -15.28 11.02
N SER A 107 -2.84 -16.32 11.28
CA SER A 107 -2.69 -17.16 12.48
C SER A 107 -1.46 -18.06 12.38
N LYS A 108 -0.76 -18.23 13.50
CA LYS A 108 0.30 -19.21 13.70
C LYS A 108 -0.28 -20.50 14.29
N PRO A 109 0.19 -21.70 13.92
CA PRO A 109 1.18 -21.93 12.84
C PRO A 109 0.57 -21.66 11.46
N PHE A 110 1.29 -20.93 10.63
CA PHE A 110 0.77 -20.61 9.30
C PHE A 110 0.90 -21.78 8.32
N ILE A 111 -0.15 -21.94 7.51
CA ILE A 111 -0.15 -22.88 6.39
C ILE A 111 0.55 -22.21 5.21
N LYS A 112 1.55 -22.89 4.62
CA LYS A 112 2.36 -22.38 3.52
C LYS A 112 1.54 -21.68 2.42
N ASP A 113 0.53 -22.37 1.90
CA ASP A 113 -0.25 -21.84 0.77
C ASP A 113 -1.10 -20.63 1.17
N VAL A 114 -1.57 -20.58 2.42
CA VAL A 114 -2.32 -19.44 2.96
C VAL A 114 -1.41 -18.22 3.13
N LEU A 115 -0.22 -18.41 3.70
CA LEU A 115 0.79 -17.35 3.84
C LEU A 115 1.13 -16.74 2.47
N ILE A 116 1.48 -17.60 1.50
CA ILE A 116 1.82 -17.18 0.14
C ILE A 116 0.64 -16.44 -0.52
N ALA A 117 -0.59 -16.95 -0.41
CA ALA A 117 -1.76 -16.34 -1.02
C ALA A 117 -2.04 -14.94 -0.45
N ARG A 118 -1.97 -14.77 0.88
CA ARG A 118 -2.17 -13.47 1.55
C ARG A 118 -1.07 -12.48 1.21
N VAL A 119 0.19 -12.89 1.26
CA VAL A 119 1.33 -12.04 0.86
C VAL A 119 1.20 -11.62 -0.61
N ARG A 120 0.87 -12.54 -1.52
CA ARG A 120 0.64 -12.20 -2.94
C ARG A 120 -0.53 -11.24 -3.14
N ASN A 121 -1.57 -11.36 -2.35
CA ASN A 121 -2.71 -10.44 -2.42
C ASN A 121 -2.29 -9.02 -2.02
N GLN A 122 -1.50 -8.85 -0.96
CA GLN A 122 -0.98 -7.54 -0.59
C GLN A 122 0.07 -7.03 -1.59
N ALA A 123 0.98 -7.88 -2.06
CA ALA A 123 1.94 -7.54 -3.10
C ALA A 123 1.26 -7.05 -4.40
N ARG A 124 0.15 -7.66 -4.81
CA ARG A 124 -0.64 -7.19 -5.96
C ARG A 124 -1.25 -5.80 -5.74
N LYS A 125 -1.66 -5.48 -4.51
CA LYS A 125 -2.15 -4.14 -4.19
C LYS A 125 -1.02 -3.11 -4.27
N LEU A 126 0.21 -3.47 -3.88
CA LEU A 126 1.39 -2.62 -4.01
C LEU A 126 1.75 -2.35 -5.47
N VAL A 127 1.78 -3.40 -6.29
CA VAL A 127 2.03 -3.29 -7.73
C VAL A 127 0.92 -2.46 -8.40
N ARG A 128 -0.34 -2.63 -7.98
CA ARG A 128 -1.46 -1.78 -8.42
C ARG A 128 -1.43 -0.37 -7.85
N SER A 129 -0.54 -0.08 -6.91
CA SER A 129 -0.35 1.25 -6.31
C SER A 129 0.74 2.07 -7.00
N THR A 130 1.36 1.57 -8.08
CA THR A 130 2.08 2.48 -8.97
C THR A 130 1.06 3.43 -9.58
N PRO A 131 1.39 4.71 -9.76
CA PRO A 131 0.48 5.66 -10.41
C PRO A 131 -0.06 5.18 -11.76
N GLU A 132 0.65 4.27 -12.42
CA GLU A 132 0.32 3.69 -13.72
C GLU A 132 -0.77 2.59 -13.62
N ASP A 133 -0.78 1.79 -12.55
CA ASP A 133 -1.78 0.72 -12.37
C ASP A 133 -3.10 1.19 -11.73
N LYS A 134 -3.08 2.40 -11.17
CA LYS A 134 -4.27 3.06 -10.60
C LYS A 134 -5.27 3.46 -11.69
N TYR A 135 -4.76 3.64 -12.90
CA TYR A 135 -5.52 4.10 -14.05
C TYR A 135 -5.42 3.10 -15.20
N ASN A 136 -6.43 3.08 -16.05
CA ASN A 136 -6.38 2.35 -17.31
C ASN A 136 -5.25 2.90 -18.18
N ALA A 137 -4.22 2.10 -18.44
CA ALA A 137 -3.00 2.56 -19.12
C ALA A 137 -3.26 3.10 -20.53
N GLU A 138 -4.20 2.49 -21.27
CA GLU A 138 -4.57 2.93 -22.63
C GLU A 138 -5.29 4.29 -22.60
N GLU A 139 -6.26 4.43 -21.69
CA GLU A 139 -7.00 5.68 -21.52
C GLU A 139 -6.11 6.78 -20.93
N LEU A 140 -5.25 6.45 -19.93
CA LEU A 140 -4.31 7.40 -19.37
C LEU A 140 -3.40 8.00 -20.43
N LYS A 141 -2.90 7.19 -21.36
CA LYS A 141 -2.08 7.68 -22.48
C LYS A 141 -2.83 8.67 -23.36
N LYS A 142 -4.11 8.42 -23.66
CA LYS A 142 -4.96 9.37 -24.41
C LYS A 142 -5.12 10.71 -23.67
N PHE A 143 -5.26 10.65 -22.33
CA PHE A 143 -5.33 11.84 -21.50
C PHE A 143 -3.98 12.59 -21.47
N GLU A 144 -2.86 11.89 -21.40
CA GLU A 144 -1.51 12.48 -21.43
C GLU A 144 -1.19 13.18 -22.77
N GLU A 145 -1.67 12.63 -23.87
CA GLU A 145 -1.51 13.23 -25.21
C GLU A 145 -2.40 14.46 -25.43
N ALA A 146 -3.58 14.51 -24.80
CA ALA A 146 -4.57 15.59 -25.03
C ALA A 146 -4.48 16.73 -24.00
N LEU A 147 -3.98 16.47 -22.81
CA LEU A 147 -4.03 17.39 -21.68
C LEU A 147 -2.64 17.93 -21.31
N THR A 148 -2.63 19.17 -20.84
CA THR A 148 -1.42 19.73 -20.20
C THR A 148 -1.13 19.05 -18.87
N PRO A 149 0.10 19.13 -18.32
CA PRO A 149 0.43 18.54 -17.03
C PRO A 149 -0.50 18.95 -15.88
N SER A 150 -0.91 20.21 -15.85
CA SER A 150 -1.85 20.71 -14.81
C SER A 150 -3.26 20.16 -14.99
N GLU A 151 -3.75 20.08 -16.24
CA GLU A 151 -5.05 19.48 -16.56
C GLU A 151 -5.06 17.99 -16.22
N LEU A 152 -4.00 17.28 -16.57
CA LEU A 152 -3.84 15.85 -16.26
C LEU A 152 -3.83 15.59 -14.74
N THR A 153 -3.13 16.45 -13.98
CA THR A 153 -3.14 16.35 -12.50
C THR A 153 -4.56 16.49 -11.96
N ILE A 154 -5.32 17.47 -12.45
CA ILE A 154 -6.72 17.68 -12.04
C ILE A 154 -7.60 16.51 -12.50
N ALA A 155 -7.41 15.97 -13.72
CA ALA A 155 -8.15 14.80 -14.21
C ALA A 155 -7.94 13.58 -13.32
N LYS A 156 -6.69 13.31 -12.90
CA LYS A 156 -6.35 12.23 -11.98
C LYS A 156 -7.03 12.39 -10.62
N LEU A 157 -7.03 13.60 -10.05
CA LEU A 157 -7.72 13.89 -8.78
C LEU A 157 -9.26 13.76 -8.90
N VAL A 158 -9.84 14.15 -10.03
CA VAL A 158 -11.27 13.92 -10.32
C VAL A 158 -11.56 12.42 -10.39
N ALA A 159 -10.73 11.65 -11.07
CA ALA A 159 -10.87 10.19 -11.15
C ALA A 159 -10.73 9.52 -9.77
N ASP A 160 -9.93 10.09 -8.88
CA ASP A 160 -9.78 9.65 -7.48
C ASP A 160 -10.99 10.00 -6.59
N GLY A 161 -11.94 10.74 -7.10
CA GLY A 161 -13.20 11.06 -6.43
C GLY A 161 -13.20 12.37 -5.65
N PHE A 162 -12.12 13.17 -5.69
CA PHE A 162 -12.06 14.46 -4.99
C PHE A 162 -13.02 15.49 -5.61
N SER A 163 -13.69 16.26 -4.77
CA SER A 163 -14.51 17.42 -5.17
C SER A 163 -13.62 18.56 -5.68
N ASN A 164 -14.19 19.53 -6.37
CA ASN A 164 -13.43 20.68 -6.84
C ASN A 164 -12.84 21.51 -5.68
N GLN A 165 -13.48 21.53 -4.52
CA GLN A 165 -12.99 22.20 -3.32
C GLN A 165 -11.74 21.49 -2.80
N GLU A 166 -11.79 20.17 -2.62
CA GLU A 166 -10.65 19.36 -2.16
C GLU A 166 -9.48 19.40 -3.15
N ILE A 167 -9.77 19.44 -4.46
CA ILE A 167 -8.74 19.60 -5.50
C ILE A 167 -8.08 20.97 -5.38
N ALA A 168 -8.85 22.04 -5.17
CA ALA A 168 -8.32 23.39 -4.98
C ALA A 168 -7.36 23.45 -3.78
N GLU A 169 -7.74 22.84 -2.64
CA GLU A 169 -6.92 22.74 -1.44
C GLU A 169 -5.63 21.93 -1.65
N LYS A 170 -5.74 20.78 -2.34
CA LYS A 170 -4.58 19.91 -2.61
C LYS A 170 -3.58 20.52 -3.62
N THR A 171 -4.03 21.35 -4.53
CA THR A 171 -3.21 21.90 -5.62
C THR A 171 -2.81 23.34 -5.42
N ASN A 172 -3.27 23.99 -4.35
CA ASN A 172 -3.16 25.45 -4.14
C ASN A 172 -3.75 26.29 -5.29
N TYR A 173 -4.69 25.75 -6.05
CA TYR A 173 -5.44 26.49 -7.06
C TYR A 173 -6.72 27.08 -6.47
N SER A 174 -7.27 28.14 -7.08
CA SER A 174 -8.59 28.62 -6.70
C SER A 174 -9.69 27.64 -7.15
N TYR A 175 -10.79 27.57 -6.38
CA TYR A 175 -11.97 26.77 -6.76
C TYR A 175 -12.48 27.09 -8.18
N GLY A 176 -12.51 28.41 -8.54
CA GLY A 176 -12.93 28.85 -9.86
C GLY A 176 -12.02 28.34 -10.97
N TYR A 177 -10.70 28.30 -10.73
CA TYR A 177 -9.74 27.73 -11.67
C TYR A 177 -9.97 26.23 -11.86
N VAL A 178 -10.09 25.46 -10.75
CA VAL A 178 -10.35 24.01 -10.83
C VAL A 178 -11.64 23.73 -11.61
N LYS A 179 -12.74 24.44 -11.31
CA LYS A 179 -14.01 24.31 -12.01
C LYS A 179 -13.86 24.56 -13.51
N LYS A 180 -13.12 25.60 -13.90
CA LYS A 180 -12.84 25.91 -15.31
C LYS A 180 -12.02 24.83 -15.99
N VAL A 181 -10.97 24.34 -15.33
CA VAL A 181 -10.11 23.28 -15.87
C VAL A 181 -10.87 21.97 -16.04
N VAL A 182 -11.73 21.60 -15.09
CA VAL A 182 -12.59 20.40 -15.24
C VAL A 182 -13.48 20.53 -16.49
N SER A 183 -14.06 21.70 -16.76
CA SER A 183 -14.84 21.93 -17.99
C SER A 183 -13.97 21.77 -19.25
N VAL A 184 -12.76 22.32 -19.26
CA VAL A 184 -11.81 22.17 -20.38
C VAL A 184 -11.41 20.72 -20.61
N ILE A 185 -11.21 19.94 -19.54
CA ILE A 185 -10.91 18.50 -19.63
C ILE A 185 -12.08 17.76 -20.30
N LEU A 186 -13.31 18.05 -19.88
CA LEU A 186 -14.52 17.43 -20.46
C LEU A 186 -14.61 17.72 -21.97
N ASP A 187 -14.39 18.98 -22.37
CA ASP A 187 -14.42 19.39 -23.77
C ASP A 187 -13.31 18.71 -24.59
N LYS A 188 -12.06 18.72 -24.11
CA LYS A 188 -10.91 18.11 -24.81
C LYS A 188 -11.02 16.60 -24.96
N MET A 189 -11.61 15.93 -23.95
CA MET A 189 -11.77 14.47 -23.93
C MET A 189 -13.11 14.00 -24.49
N TYR A 190 -13.96 14.93 -24.97
CA TYR A 190 -15.30 14.64 -25.47
C TYR A 190 -16.18 13.89 -24.46
N LEU A 191 -16.12 14.32 -23.19
CA LEU A 191 -16.87 13.72 -22.07
C LEU A 191 -18.07 14.61 -21.70
N LYS A 192 -19.18 13.97 -21.31
CA LYS A 192 -20.43 14.67 -20.96
C LYS A 192 -20.44 15.19 -19.53
N ASN A 193 -19.74 14.51 -18.61
CA ASN A 193 -19.73 14.85 -17.20
C ASN A 193 -18.48 14.29 -16.49
N ARG A 194 -18.24 14.75 -15.25
CA ARG A 194 -17.08 14.36 -14.47
C ARG A 194 -17.03 12.86 -14.10
N VAL A 195 -18.20 12.18 -14.07
CA VAL A 195 -18.24 10.74 -13.78
C VAL A 195 -17.56 9.96 -14.88
N GLU A 196 -17.66 10.43 -16.13
CA GLU A 196 -16.98 9.80 -17.26
C GLU A 196 -15.45 9.94 -17.22
N ILE A 197 -14.90 10.97 -16.58
CA ILE A 197 -13.45 11.05 -16.31
C ILE A 197 -13.04 9.87 -15.43
N ARG A 198 -13.81 9.59 -14.38
CA ARG A 198 -13.55 8.49 -13.47
C ARG A 198 -13.69 7.13 -14.15
N SER A 199 -14.82 6.89 -14.83
CA SER A 199 -15.07 5.59 -15.48
C SER A 199 -14.09 5.27 -16.61
N ARG A 200 -13.51 6.27 -17.26
CA ARG A 200 -12.46 6.06 -18.27
C ARG A 200 -11.08 5.83 -17.66
N LEU A 201 -10.71 6.67 -16.69
CA LEU A 201 -9.38 6.60 -16.11
C LEU A 201 -9.21 5.48 -15.08
N LYS A 202 -10.28 5.00 -14.44
CA LYS A 202 -10.18 3.89 -13.48
C LYS A 202 -10.33 2.55 -14.18
N ASN A 203 -9.56 1.58 -13.71
CA ASN A 203 -9.84 0.18 -13.96
C ASN A 203 -10.95 -0.22 -12.99
N ASP A 204 -12.15 -0.59 -13.49
CA ASP A 204 -13.21 -1.21 -12.71
C ASP A 204 -12.79 -2.58 -12.18
#